data_5eece1fce9d030bda4b1c42d9725a87d
#
_entry.id   5eece1fce9d030bda4b1c42d9725a87d
#
_cell.length_a   1.000
_cell.length_b   1.000
_cell.length_c   1.000
_cell.angle_alpha   90.00
_cell.angle_beta   90.00
_cell.angle_gamma   90.00
#
_symmetry.space_group_name_H-M   'P 1'
#
loop_
_entity.id
_entity.type
_entity.pdbx_description
1 polymer ?
#
loop_
_entity_poly.entity_id
_entity_poly.type
_entity_poly.pdbx_seq_one_letter_code
_entity_poly.pdbx_strand_id
1 'polypeptide(L)'
;MYAAGIGTGAVVAQQAAMKMTSEWAGLATFGDLLPEAMHNAQSVHKSEDTGRVEMAISGTKAPLPVWMAWSKNQGANAEVADYWKAQNYVSSERFSNENADEIYFPTTVWKKSQLNDQLISEVRITNGFNGRLTQDFWESVWKYLKEAFRYRSRGKMLRRRKELTDFGLEKHTIEHDGFTRLWYEYVPDSVKDCTDPVPLVTAQHARGSSAEFYVSLSDMTTIAEERGFIVVFPEAACYQQKPGGICNIPLWNGSYQGKDFDDTGFILKMIADVKSRYSIDNSRVYACGQSSGGMMTSALGLAASKEFAAVACSSALIDPEREVPQPEAIDPAVPYLFLFGENDWLVAGRDGGELEFGCNSDIAKFVRRMMELYHLNPKPMEYSSGEIHFYVYCNEQKVPMLTVGRVSGMSHAIYPRESWIMYDEFMSKFSRREDGTLLYMGEEVH
;
A
#
# COMPACT_ATOMS: atom_id res chain seq x y z
N MET A 1 -0.69 -7.47 -17.50
CA MET A 1 -0.31 -8.16 -18.79
C MET A 1 1.14 -8.64 -18.67
N TYR A 2 1.46 -9.71 -19.41
CA TYR A 2 2.84 -10.22 -19.52
C TYR A 2 3.24 -10.24 -20.98
N ALA A 3 4.52 -10.03 -21.26
CA ALA A 3 5.09 -10.15 -22.59
C ALA A 3 6.00 -11.38 -22.65
N ALA A 4 5.87 -12.15 -23.71
CA ALA A 4 6.79 -13.26 -23.99
C ALA A 4 7.16 -13.28 -25.47
N GLY A 5 8.42 -13.64 -25.80
CA GLY A 5 8.89 -13.71 -27.16
C GLY A 5 9.97 -14.76 -27.34
N ILE A 6 9.97 -15.43 -28.50
CA ILE A 6 10.99 -16.42 -28.89
C ILE A 6 11.59 -16.05 -30.24
N GLY A 7 12.88 -16.24 -30.42
CA GLY A 7 13.61 -15.89 -31.66
C GLY A 7 13.46 -14.39 -31.97
N THR A 8 13.02 -14.05 -33.18
CA THR A 8 12.77 -12.65 -33.57
C THR A 8 11.68 -12.00 -32.73
N GLY A 9 10.71 -12.77 -32.20
CA GLY A 9 9.70 -12.30 -31.27
C GLY A 9 10.29 -11.83 -29.92
N ALA A 10 11.46 -12.33 -29.53
CA ALA A 10 12.16 -11.88 -28.34
C ALA A 10 12.64 -10.42 -28.48
N VAL A 11 13.14 -10.05 -29.68
CA VAL A 11 13.53 -8.65 -29.97
C VAL A 11 12.34 -7.71 -29.87
N VAL A 12 11.21 -8.09 -30.47
CA VAL A 12 9.98 -7.28 -30.40
C VAL A 12 9.43 -7.16 -28.97
N ALA A 13 9.47 -8.25 -28.19
CA ALA A 13 9.03 -8.24 -26.81
C ALA A 13 9.90 -7.32 -25.93
N GLN A 14 11.22 -7.31 -26.14
CA GLN A 14 12.14 -6.38 -25.48
C GLN A 14 11.82 -4.93 -25.84
N GLN A 15 11.68 -4.61 -27.12
CA GLN A 15 11.34 -3.26 -27.58
C GLN A 15 10.02 -2.77 -26.98
N ALA A 16 8.99 -3.61 -26.97
CA ALA A 16 7.68 -3.28 -26.43
C ALA A 16 7.74 -3.05 -24.91
N ALA A 17 8.48 -3.90 -24.20
CA ALA A 17 8.65 -3.77 -22.75
C ALA A 17 9.44 -2.51 -22.37
N MET A 18 10.51 -2.19 -23.07
CA MET A 18 11.30 -0.98 -22.85
C MET A 18 10.52 0.30 -23.16
N LYS A 19 9.65 0.27 -24.18
CA LYS A 19 8.83 1.41 -24.58
C LYS A 19 7.71 1.73 -23.59
N MET A 20 7.10 0.71 -23.01
CA MET A 20 5.91 0.85 -22.17
C MET A 20 6.02 -0.03 -20.93
N THR A 21 7.10 0.09 -20.17
CA THR A 21 7.43 -0.81 -19.05
C THR A 21 6.31 -0.88 -18.02
N SER A 22 5.66 0.24 -17.72
CA SER A 22 4.57 0.31 -16.75
C SER A 22 3.29 -0.43 -17.14
N GLU A 23 3.14 -0.84 -18.40
CA GLU A 23 1.97 -1.62 -18.86
C GLU A 23 2.14 -3.13 -18.63
N TRP A 24 3.36 -3.58 -18.43
CA TRP A 24 3.68 -5.00 -18.28
C TRP A 24 3.93 -5.38 -16.84
N ALA A 25 3.48 -6.56 -16.44
CA ALA A 25 3.74 -7.15 -15.13
C ALA A 25 4.93 -8.13 -15.16
N GLY A 26 5.41 -8.51 -16.32
CA GLY A 26 6.56 -9.37 -16.49
C GLY A 26 6.92 -9.59 -17.96
N LEU A 27 8.19 -9.94 -18.20
CA LEU A 27 8.75 -10.17 -19.51
C LEU A 27 9.55 -11.48 -19.52
N ALA A 28 9.35 -12.32 -20.54
CA ALA A 28 10.21 -13.45 -20.81
C ALA A 28 10.65 -13.47 -22.27
N THR A 29 11.96 -13.69 -22.52
CA THR A 29 12.49 -13.76 -23.87
C THR A 29 13.44 -14.95 -24.04
N PHE A 30 13.31 -15.65 -25.19
CA PHE A 30 13.97 -16.90 -25.47
C PHE A 30 14.68 -16.83 -26.81
N GLY A 31 15.98 -16.96 -26.81
CA GLY A 31 16.87 -16.87 -27.97
C GLY A 31 17.78 -15.65 -27.93
N ASP A 32 18.85 -15.71 -28.74
CA ASP A 32 19.81 -14.62 -28.83
C ASP A 32 19.16 -13.37 -29.43
N LEU A 33 19.45 -12.23 -28.81
CA LEU A 33 18.92 -10.95 -29.22
C LEU A 33 19.80 -10.26 -30.25
N LEU A 34 19.17 -9.45 -31.05
CA LEU A 34 19.83 -8.56 -32.00
C LEU A 34 19.99 -7.16 -31.39
N PRO A 35 20.93 -6.33 -31.89
CA PRO A 35 21.13 -4.96 -31.40
C PRO A 35 19.84 -4.12 -31.39
N GLU A 36 18.91 -4.39 -32.32
CA GLU A 36 17.61 -3.73 -32.43
C GLU A 36 16.76 -3.92 -31.20
N ALA A 37 17.01 -4.91 -30.33
CA ALA A 37 16.31 -5.08 -29.05
C ALA A 37 16.43 -3.84 -28.16
N MET A 38 17.52 -3.08 -28.28
CA MET A 38 17.77 -1.86 -27.54
C MET A 38 17.16 -0.59 -28.17
N HIS A 39 16.44 -0.70 -29.29
CA HIS A 39 15.92 0.48 -30.02
C HIS A 39 15.07 1.43 -29.16
N ASN A 40 14.35 0.91 -28.21
CA ASN A 40 13.51 1.70 -27.31
C ASN A 40 14.12 1.85 -25.90
N ALA A 41 15.36 1.46 -25.70
CA ALA A 41 16.05 1.63 -24.43
C ALA A 41 16.26 3.11 -24.13
N GLN A 42 15.97 3.48 -22.89
CA GLN A 42 16.23 4.82 -22.39
C GLN A 42 17.32 4.75 -21.32
N SER A 43 18.07 5.85 -21.13
CA SER A 43 19.03 5.90 -20.04
C SER A 43 18.31 5.76 -18.71
N VAL A 44 18.82 4.86 -17.85
CA VAL A 44 18.30 4.59 -16.53
C VAL A 44 19.25 5.24 -15.52
N HIS A 45 18.69 6.10 -14.67
CA HIS A 45 19.45 6.76 -13.61
C HIS A 45 18.89 6.38 -12.26
N LYS A 46 19.77 5.94 -11.36
CA LYS A 46 19.44 5.81 -9.94
C LYS A 46 19.55 7.20 -9.32
N SER A 47 18.54 7.60 -8.56
CA SER A 47 18.62 8.83 -7.78
C SER A 47 19.74 8.70 -6.75
N GLU A 48 20.81 9.46 -6.88
CA GLU A 48 21.94 9.47 -5.94
C GLU A 48 21.52 10.03 -4.57
N ASP A 49 20.60 11.00 -4.57
CA ASP A 49 20.14 11.69 -3.35
C ASP A 49 19.25 10.79 -2.48
N THR A 50 18.36 10.03 -3.08
CA THR A 50 17.39 9.20 -2.35
C THR A 50 17.73 7.73 -2.39
N GLY A 51 18.51 7.31 -3.40
CA GLY A 51 18.77 5.91 -3.66
C GLY A 51 17.49 5.09 -3.92
N ARG A 52 16.38 5.71 -4.29
CA ARG A 52 15.06 5.11 -4.40
C ARG A 52 14.79 4.63 -5.81
N VAL A 53 14.06 3.53 -5.91
CA VAL A 53 13.36 3.19 -7.13
C VAL A 53 12.22 4.20 -7.29
N GLU A 54 12.26 5.00 -8.36
CA GLU A 54 11.15 5.91 -8.64
C GLU A 54 9.83 5.13 -8.74
N MET A 55 8.78 5.69 -8.18
CA MET A 55 7.45 5.14 -8.35
C MET A 55 7.09 5.10 -9.83
N ALA A 56 6.61 3.95 -10.29
CA ALA A 56 6.13 3.77 -11.65
C ALA A 56 4.78 4.48 -11.85
N ILE A 57 4.78 5.80 -11.84
CA ILE A 57 3.57 6.61 -12.01
C ILE A 57 3.15 6.65 -13.47
N SER A 58 4.12 6.70 -14.36
CA SER A 58 3.88 6.64 -15.81
C SER A 58 5.18 6.35 -16.56
N GLY A 59 5.06 5.77 -17.72
CA GLY A 59 6.13 5.72 -18.72
C GLY A 59 7.09 4.53 -18.62
N THR A 60 8.30 4.77 -19.02
CA THR A 60 9.29 3.76 -19.41
C THR A 60 10.25 3.36 -18.29
N LYS A 61 10.22 4.04 -17.15
CA LYS A 61 11.18 3.83 -16.03
C LYS A 61 10.65 2.94 -14.90
N ALA A 62 9.64 2.13 -15.16
CA ALA A 62 9.06 1.24 -14.16
C ALA A 62 9.88 -0.04 -13.99
N PRO A 63 10.08 -0.55 -12.76
CA PRO A 63 10.65 -1.88 -12.56
C PRO A 63 9.80 -2.97 -13.24
N LEU A 64 10.43 -4.01 -13.76
CA LEU A 64 9.77 -5.12 -14.44
C LEU A 64 10.51 -6.43 -14.15
N PRO A 65 9.86 -7.48 -13.63
CA PRO A 65 10.48 -8.80 -13.55
C PRO A 65 10.75 -9.34 -14.93
N VAL A 66 11.99 -9.74 -15.16
CA VAL A 66 12.42 -10.25 -16.47
C VAL A 66 13.13 -11.59 -16.35
N TRP A 67 12.84 -12.49 -17.29
CA TRP A 67 13.58 -13.73 -17.48
C TRP A 67 14.03 -13.85 -18.93
N MET A 68 15.32 -13.91 -19.12
CA MET A 68 15.96 -13.97 -20.43
C MET A 68 16.73 -15.27 -20.57
N ALA A 69 16.51 -15.99 -21.67
CA ALA A 69 17.22 -17.24 -21.99
C ALA A 69 17.87 -17.12 -23.35
N TRP A 70 19.18 -17.33 -23.43
CA TRP A 70 20.00 -17.22 -24.65
C TRP A 70 21.17 -18.17 -24.67
N SER A 71 21.88 -18.26 -25.78
CA SER A 71 23.03 -19.15 -25.89
C SER A 71 24.19 -18.72 -25.01
N LYS A 72 24.50 -17.41 -24.99
CA LYS A 72 25.54 -16.80 -24.14
C LYS A 72 25.22 -15.37 -23.81
N ASN A 73 25.63 -14.94 -22.61
CA ASN A 73 25.49 -13.55 -22.14
C ASN A 73 26.62 -12.67 -22.75
N GLN A 74 26.49 -12.31 -24.01
CA GLN A 74 27.48 -11.48 -24.76
C GLN A 74 26.77 -10.60 -25.80
N GLY A 75 27.43 -9.52 -26.25
CA GLY A 75 26.89 -8.61 -27.28
C GLY A 75 25.53 -8.03 -26.87
N ALA A 76 24.54 -8.05 -27.77
CA ALA A 76 23.21 -7.53 -27.51
C ALA A 76 22.52 -8.17 -26.31
N ASN A 77 22.78 -9.45 -26.02
CA ASN A 77 22.28 -10.13 -24.84
C ASN A 77 22.78 -9.45 -23.54
N ALA A 78 24.09 -9.17 -23.49
CA ALA A 78 24.71 -8.50 -22.34
C ALA A 78 24.20 -7.06 -22.17
N GLU A 79 24.08 -6.31 -23.27
CA GLU A 79 23.54 -4.94 -23.24
C GLU A 79 22.11 -4.89 -22.71
N VAL A 80 21.25 -5.82 -23.14
CA VAL A 80 19.87 -5.93 -22.64
C VAL A 80 19.84 -6.36 -21.16
N ALA A 81 20.72 -7.29 -20.76
CA ALA A 81 20.83 -7.67 -19.35
C ALA A 81 21.23 -6.49 -18.47
N ASP A 82 22.22 -5.72 -18.88
CA ASP A 82 22.69 -4.55 -18.13
C ASP A 82 21.63 -3.45 -18.09
N TYR A 83 20.89 -3.25 -19.17
CA TYR A 83 19.72 -2.34 -19.15
C TYR A 83 18.71 -2.74 -18.08
N TRP A 84 18.28 -4.01 -18.04
CA TRP A 84 17.29 -4.44 -17.04
C TRP A 84 17.84 -4.46 -15.62
N LYS A 85 19.12 -4.78 -15.43
CA LYS A 85 19.77 -4.67 -14.13
C LYS A 85 19.72 -3.22 -13.61
N ALA A 86 20.05 -2.26 -14.48
CA ALA A 86 19.96 -0.83 -14.15
C ALA A 86 18.51 -0.39 -13.91
N GLN A 87 17.60 -0.75 -14.82
CA GLN A 87 16.17 -0.39 -14.73
C GLN A 87 15.51 -0.90 -13.45
N ASN A 88 15.87 -2.10 -13.00
CA ASN A 88 15.31 -2.74 -11.82
C ASN A 88 16.09 -2.44 -10.52
N TYR A 89 17.16 -1.67 -10.61
CA TYR A 89 18.05 -1.34 -9.49
C TYR A 89 18.48 -2.55 -8.69
N VAL A 90 18.94 -3.61 -9.38
CA VAL A 90 19.33 -4.84 -8.72
C VAL A 90 20.71 -4.75 -8.07
N SER A 91 20.93 -5.62 -7.08
CA SER A 91 22.25 -5.83 -6.48
C SER A 91 23.24 -6.36 -7.51
N SER A 92 24.52 -6.11 -7.32
CA SER A 92 25.59 -6.77 -8.08
C SER A 92 25.80 -8.23 -7.67
N GLU A 93 25.22 -8.65 -6.54
CA GLU A 93 25.30 -10.02 -6.07
C GLU A 93 24.49 -10.96 -6.96
N ARG A 94 25.13 -12.07 -7.36
CA ARG A 94 24.55 -13.06 -8.27
C ARG A 94 24.18 -14.32 -7.50
N PHE A 95 22.97 -14.77 -7.69
CA PHE A 95 22.45 -16.05 -7.22
C PHE A 95 22.15 -16.96 -8.43
N SER A 96 21.85 -18.23 -8.20
CA SER A 96 21.43 -19.18 -9.22
C SER A 96 20.49 -20.24 -8.65
N ASN A 97 19.74 -20.90 -9.53
CA ASN A 97 18.95 -22.09 -9.20
C ASN A 97 18.97 -23.07 -10.38
N GLU A 98 18.19 -24.14 -10.30
CA GLU A 98 18.14 -25.18 -11.35
C GLU A 98 17.69 -24.69 -12.74
N ASN A 99 16.96 -23.56 -12.81
CA ASN A 99 16.37 -23.04 -14.04
C ASN A 99 16.98 -21.70 -14.51
N ALA A 100 17.74 -21.02 -13.67
CA ALA A 100 18.39 -19.76 -13.99
C ALA A 100 19.83 -19.73 -13.46
N ASP A 101 20.78 -19.47 -14.37
CA ASP A 101 22.22 -19.41 -14.06
C ASP A 101 22.58 -18.14 -13.29
N GLU A 102 21.81 -17.08 -13.52
CA GLU A 102 22.02 -15.80 -12.88
C GLU A 102 20.68 -15.23 -12.41
N ILE A 103 20.60 -14.88 -11.15
CA ILE A 103 19.45 -14.21 -10.52
C ILE A 103 19.98 -12.99 -9.79
N TYR A 104 19.45 -11.83 -10.13
CA TYR A 104 19.77 -10.56 -9.49
C TYR A 104 18.52 -10.00 -8.82
N PHE A 105 18.60 -9.77 -7.52
CA PHE A 105 17.49 -9.23 -6.72
C PHE A 105 17.52 -7.72 -6.69
N PRO A 106 16.37 -7.04 -6.74
CA PRO A 106 16.30 -5.60 -6.57
C PRO A 106 16.87 -5.19 -5.22
N THR A 107 17.65 -4.11 -5.22
CA THR A 107 18.09 -3.47 -3.97
C THR A 107 16.95 -2.66 -3.41
N THR A 108 16.65 -2.85 -2.13
CA THR A 108 15.79 -1.91 -1.43
C THR A 108 16.61 -0.74 -0.97
N VAL A 109 16.14 0.42 -1.27
CA VAL A 109 16.74 1.66 -0.81
C VAL A 109 16.37 1.99 0.63
N TRP A 110 15.45 1.26 1.17
CA TRP A 110 14.91 1.44 2.50
C TRP A 110 15.72 0.61 3.49
N LYS A 111 16.61 1.23 4.21
CA LYS A 111 17.56 0.61 5.16
C LYS A 111 16.92 -0.27 6.26
N LYS A 112 15.59 -0.29 6.36
CA LYS A 112 14.85 -1.05 7.38
C LYS A 112 13.87 -2.07 6.82
N SER A 113 13.71 -2.17 5.51
CA SER A 113 12.70 -3.06 4.97
C SER A 113 13.32 -4.28 4.32
N GLN A 114 12.90 -5.44 4.74
CA GLN A 114 13.07 -6.69 4.00
C GLN A 114 12.06 -6.78 2.84
N LEU A 115 11.73 -5.64 2.22
CA LEU A 115 10.76 -5.51 1.14
C LEU A 115 11.15 -6.22 -0.15
N ASN A 116 12.29 -6.91 -0.18
CA ASN A 116 12.70 -7.74 -1.30
C ASN A 116 11.63 -8.75 -1.72
N ASP A 117 10.79 -9.21 -0.80
CA ASP A 117 9.69 -10.11 -1.12
C ASP A 117 8.58 -9.46 -1.93
N GLN A 118 8.52 -8.14 -1.95
CA GLN A 118 7.45 -7.39 -2.59
C GLN A 118 7.89 -6.69 -3.86
N LEU A 119 9.19 -6.37 -3.97
CA LEU A 119 9.78 -5.90 -5.20
C LEU A 119 10.23 -7.10 -6.03
N ILE A 120 9.31 -7.66 -6.82
CA ILE A 120 9.57 -8.83 -7.63
C ILE A 120 10.23 -8.51 -8.98
N SER A 121 10.89 -7.38 -9.11
CA SER A 121 11.61 -6.97 -10.32
C SER A 121 12.99 -7.61 -10.42
N GLU A 122 13.08 -8.90 -10.17
CA GLU A 122 14.28 -9.70 -10.38
C GLU A 122 14.70 -9.73 -11.84
N VAL A 123 15.98 -9.82 -12.09
CA VAL A 123 16.55 -10.11 -13.40
C VAL A 123 17.08 -11.52 -13.39
N ARG A 124 16.48 -12.41 -14.17
CA ARG A 124 16.87 -13.81 -14.31
C ARG A 124 17.44 -14.08 -15.71
N ILE A 125 18.54 -14.82 -15.76
CA ILE A 125 19.24 -15.18 -16.99
C ILE A 125 19.50 -16.68 -17.00
N THR A 126 19.15 -17.34 -18.10
CA THR A 126 19.49 -18.73 -18.39
C THR A 126 20.43 -18.75 -19.59
N ASN A 127 21.65 -19.26 -19.42
CA ASN A 127 22.62 -19.44 -20.47
C ASN A 127 22.50 -20.85 -21.09
N GLY A 128 23.07 -21.03 -22.28
CA GLY A 128 23.05 -22.33 -22.97
C GLY A 128 21.69 -22.71 -23.57
N PHE A 129 20.77 -21.76 -23.70
CA PHE A 129 19.48 -22.00 -24.36
C PHE A 129 19.71 -22.36 -25.85
N ASN A 130 19.23 -23.53 -26.25
CA ASN A 130 19.47 -24.12 -27.57
C ASN A 130 18.37 -23.86 -28.60
N GLY A 131 17.49 -22.88 -28.32
CA GLY A 131 16.37 -22.53 -29.21
C GLY A 131 15.11 -23.38 -28.98
N ARG A 132 15.13 -24.39 -28.11
CA ARG A 132 13.97 -25.23 -27.79
C ARG A 132 13.39 -24.89 -26.43
N LEU A 133 12.20 -24.31 -26.44
CA LEU A 133 11.40 -24.06 -25.22
C LEU A 133 10.68 -25.37 -24.85
N THR A 134 11.09 -25.99 -23.74
CA THR A 134 10.43 -27.18 -23.21
C THR A 134 9.22 -26.75 -22.34
N GLN A 135 8.27 -27.66 -22.16
CA GLN A 135 7.10 -27.44 -21.31
C GLN A 135 7.52 -27.11 -19.88
N ASP A 136 8.40 -27.92 -19.28
CA ASP A 136 8.86 -27.74 -17.90
C ASP A 136 9.55 -26.39 -17.67
N PHE A 137 10.41 -25.99 -18.67
CA PHE A 137 11.08 -24.69 -18.58
C PHE A 137 10.09 -23.53 -18.68
N TRP A 138 9.11 -23.61 -19.59
CA TRP A 138 8.06 -22.61 -19.69
C TRP A 138 7.22 -22.54 -18.42
N GLU A 139 6.86 -23.68 -17.81
CA GLU A 139 6.12 -23.70 -16.55
C GLU A 139 6.90 -23.03 -15.42
N SER A 140 8.22 -23.23 -15.34
CA SER A 140 9.08 -22.54 -14.38
C SER A 140 9.10 -21.04 -14.59
N VAL A 141 9.22 -20.60 -15.86
CA VAL A 141 9.16 -19.19 -16.22
C VAL A 141 7.79 -18.60 -15.89
N TRP A 142 6.72 -19.30 -16.25
CA TRP A 142 5.37 -18.85 -15.97
C TRP A 142 5.06 -18.78 -14.46
N LYS A 143 5.52 -19.78 -13.70
CA LYS A 143 5.41 -19.75 -12.23
C LYS A 143 6.03 -18.49 -11.63
N TYR A 144 7.20 -18.08 -12.15
CA TYR A 144 7.86 -16.85 -11.75
C TYR A 144 7.06 -15.60 -12.16
N LEU A 145 6.70 -15.50 -13.45
CA LEU A 145 6.04 -14.28 -13.95
C LEU A 145 4.67 -14.05 -13.35
N LYS A 146 3.87 -15.11 -13.15
CA LYS A 146 2.49 -15.00 -12.64
C LYS A 146 2.41 -14.45 -11.22
N GLU A 147 3.49 -14.52 -10.46
CA GLU A 147 3.56 -13.92 -9.14
C GLU A 147 3.51 -12.39 -9.18
N ALA A 148 3.93 -11.80 -10.29
CA ALA A 148 3.91 -10.35 -10.46
C ALA A 148 2.56 -9.86 -10.98
N PHE A 149 2.06 -8.76 -10.47
CA PHE A 149 0.95 -8.03 -11.07
C PHE A 149 1.15 -6.53 -10.97
N ARG A 150 0.48 -5.78 -11.84
CA ARG A 150 0.40 -4.33 -11.73
C ARG A 150 -0.99 -3.91 -11.32
N TYR A 151 -1.03 -3.03 -10.34
CA TYR A 151 -2.26 -2.38 -9.94
C TYR A 151 -2.82 -1.54 -11.10
N ARG A 152 -4.10 -1.71 -11.44
CA ARG A 152 -4.72 -1.04 -12.60
C ARG A 152 -4.99 0.43 -12.41
N SER A 153 -4.87 0.95 -11.20
CA SER A 153 -4.97 2.37 -10.93
C SER A 153 -3.84 3.16 -11.62
N ARG A 154 -3.95 4.47 -11.62
CA ARG A 154 -3.00 5.35 -12.32
C ARG A 154 -1.54 5.19 -11.89
N GLY A 155 -1.28 4.69 -10.70
CA GLY A 155 0.09 4.45 -10.20
C GLY A 155 0.77 3.21 -10.81
N LYS A 156 0.02 2.23 -11.31
CA LYS A 156 0.52 1.01 -11.96
C LYS A 156 1.67 0.32 -11.20
N MET A 157 1.62 0.33 -9.89
CA MET A 157 2.65 -0.29 -9.06
C MET A 157 2.79 -1.78 -9.33
N LEU A 158 4.02 -2.25 -9.32
CA LEU A 158 4.34 -3.67 -9.41
C LEU A 158 4.30 -4.28 -8.01
N ARG A 159 3.62 -5.42 -7.88
CA ARG A 159 3.47 -6.16 -6.63
C ARG A 159 3.60 -7.65 -6.86
N ARG A 160 3.97 -8.38 -5.82
CA ARG A 160 3.88 -9.84 -5.81
C ARG A 160 2.43 -10.26 -5.57
N ARG A 161 1.91 -11.13 -6.42
CA ARG A 161 0.65 -11.81 -6.17
C ARG A 161 0.92 -12.95 -5.20
N LYS A 162 0.28 -12.89 -4.07
CA LYS A 162 0.21 -13.99 -3.13
C LYS A 162 -1.22 -14.52 -3.15
N GLU A 163 -1.40 -15.82 -3.09
CA GLU A 163 -2.69 -16.43 -2.81
C GLU A 163 -3.02 -16.22 -1.32
N LEU A 164 -4.28 -16.21 -0.94
CA LEU A 164 -4.66 -16.02 0.46
C LEU A 164 -4.05 -17.06 1.40
N THR A 165 -3.93 -18.29 0.91
CA THR A 165 -3.27 -19.40 1.62
C THR A 165 -1.79 -19.11 1.92
N ASP A 166 -1.12 -18.30 1.08
CA ASP A 166 0.30 -17.95 1.28
C ASP A 166 0.49 -16.93 2.41
N PHE A 167 -0.60 -16.25 2.80
CA PHE A 167 -0.57 -15.30 3.92
C PHE A 167 -0.92 -15.94 5.27
N GLY A 168 -1.39 -17.20 5.29
CA GLY A 168 -1.84 -17.81 6.53
C GLY A 168 -3.06 -17.12 7.16
N LEU A 169 -3.91 -16.53 6.32
CA LEU A 169 -5.11 -15.81 6.77
C LEU A 169 -6.22 -16.78 7.19
N GLU A 170 -6.90 -16.42 8.26
CA GLU A 170 -8.15 -17.06 8.67
C GLU A 170 -9.35 -16.19 8.29
N LYS A 171 -10.41 -16.85 7.76
CA LYS A 171 -11.67 -16.19 7.43
C LYS A 171 -12.67 -16.34 8.56
N HIS A 172 -13.20 -15.23 9.03
CA HIS A 172 -14.22 -15.17 10.06
C HIS A 172 -15.52 -14.53 9.56
N THR A 173 -16.63 -14.85 10.20
CA THR A 173 -17.94 -14.27 9.90
C THR A 173 -18.69 -13.95 11.18
N ILE A 174 -19.55 -12.93 11.12
CA ILE A 174 -20.42 -12.53 12.23
C ILE A 174 -21.71 -11.94 11.68
N GLU A 175 -22.83 -12.23 12.36
CA GLU A 175 -24.10 -11.57 12.04
C GLU A 175 -24.13 -10.16 12.62
N HIS A 176 -24.38 -9.18 11.78
CA HIS A 176 -24.51 -7.78 12.18
C HIS A 176 -25.47 -7.05 11.24
N ASP A 177 -26.39 -6.28 11.80
CA ASP A 177 -27.37 -5.45 11.09
C ASP A 177 -28.18 -6.23 10.01
N GLY A 178 -28.52 -7.49 10.32
CA GLY A 178 -29.26 -8.38 9.42
C GLY A 178 -28.45 -8.98 8.27
N PHE A 179 -27.13 -8.83 8.30
CA PHE A 179 -26.20 -9.38 7.29
C PHE A 179 -25.15 -10.27 7.92
N THR A 180 -24.72 -11.30 7.19
CA THR A 180 -23.51 -12.03 7.50
C THR A 180 -22.33 -11.21 7.00
N ARG A 181 -21.59 -10.61 7.93
CA ARG A 181 -20.37 -9.82 7.63
C ARG A 181 -19.15 -10.72 7.79
N LEU A 182 -18.08 -10.42 7.08
CA LEU A 182 -16.86 -11.22 7.12
C LEU A 182 -15.60 -10.34 7.22
N TRP A 183 -14.52 -10.96 7.72
CA TRP A 183 -13.17 -10.42 7.68
C TRP A 183 -12.15 -11.52 7.52
N TYR A 184 -10.95 -11.16 7.11
CA TYR A 184 -9.77 -12.00 7.14
C TYR A 184 -8.85 -11.53 8.26
N GLU A 185 -8.25 -12.48 8.97
CA GLU A 185 -7.42 -12.25 10.14
C GLU A 185 -6.03 -12.82 9.89
N TYR A 186 -5.02 -12.04 10.15
CA TYR A 186 -3.63 -12.45 10.15
C TYR A 186 -3.05 -12.36 11.55
N VAL A 187 -2.62 -13.49 12.07
CA VAL A 187 -1.92 -13.61 13.35
C VAL A 187 -0.49 -14.02 13.07
N PRO A 188 0.51 -13.17 13.36
CA PRO A 188 1.92 -13.51 13.19
C PRO A 188 2.32 -14.76 13.96
N ASP A 189 3.26 -15.54 13.43
CA ASP A 189 3.76 -16.72 14.13
C ASP A 189 4.37 -16.38 15.49
N SER A 190 5.00 -15.21 15.59
CA SER A 190 5.55 -14.69 16.85
C SER A 190 4.50 -14.36 17.92
N VAL A 191 3.24 -14.22 17.53
CA VAL A 191 2.12 -13.82 18.39
C VAL A 191 1.22 -14.99 18.76
N LYS A 192 1.15 -16.06 17.95
CA LYS A 192 0.26 -17.20 18.16
C LYS A 192 0.34 -17.82 19.56
N ASP A 193 1.55 -17.92 20.09
CA ASP A 193 1.82 -18.51 21.41
C ASP A 193 2.17 -17.43 22.47
N CYS A 194 2.03 -16.15 22.13
CA CYS A 194 2.36 -15.06 23.02
C CYS A 194 1.23 -14.81 24.03
N THR A 195 1.58 -14.75 25.31
CA THR A 195 0.63 -14.37 26.37
C THR A 195 0.63 -12.88 26.65
N ASP A 196 1.64 -12.16 26.19
CA ASP A 196 1.72 -10.72 26.36
C ASP A 196 0.72 -10.01 25.44
N PRO A 197 0.08 -8.94 25.91
CA PRO A 197 -0.88 -8.20 25.09
C PRO A 197 -0.22 -7.55 23.87
N VAL A 198 -0.80 -7.77 22.68
CA VAL A 198 -0.28 -7.27 21.41
C VAL A 198 -1.22 -6.23 20.77
N PRO A 199 -0.69 -5.31 19.95
CA PRO A 199 -1.53 -4.34 19.25
C PRO A 199 -2.48 -5.01 18.23
N LEU A 200 -3.57 -4.32 17.92
CA LEU A 200 -4.52 -4.70 16.88
C LEU A 200 -4.66 -3.59 15.83
N VAL A 201 -4.56 -3.94 14.56
CA VAL A 201 -4.81 -3.03 13.44
C VAL A 201 -6.00 -3.53 12.62
N THR A 202 -6.96 -2.64 12.34
CA THR A 202 -8.00 -2.91 11.35
C THR A 202 -7.70 -2.15 10.06
N ALA A 203 -7.71 -2.86 8.90
CA ALA A 203 -7.26 -2.35 7.61
C ALA A 203 -8.37 -2.42 6.55
N GLN A 204 -8.94 -1.25 6.18
CA GLN A 204 -10.13 -1.12 5.34
C GLN A 204 -9.76 -0.96 3.86
N HIS A 205 -10.35 -1.80 2.99
CA HIS A 205 -10.12 -1.78 1.55
C HIS A 205 -10.87 -0.62 0.83
N ALA A 206 -10.44 -0.32 -0.40
CA ALA A 206 -11.05 0.69 -1.25
C ALA A 206 -12.42 0.26 -1.83
N ARG A 207 -13.17 1.23 -2.36
CA ARG A 207 -14.41 1.00 -3.11
C ARG A 207 -14.18 0.05 -4.29
N GLY A 208 -15.04 -0.93 -4.44
CA GLY A 208 -14.97 -1.90 -5.53
C GLY A 208 -13.77 -2.85 -5.45
N SER A 209 -13.07 -2.83 -4.34
CA SER A 209 -12.02 -3.78 -3.97
C SER A 209 -12.60 -4.87 -3.06
N SER A 210 -11.76 -5.68 -2.47
CA SER A 210 -12.12 -6.66 -1.44
C SER A 210 -11.04 -6.70 -0.36
N ALA A 211 -11.38 -7.23 0.80
CA ALA A 211 -10.43 -7.50 1.87
C ALA A 211 -9.26 -8.37 1.36
N GLU A 212 -9.56 -9.44 0.63
CA GLU A 212 -8.56 -10.31 0.01
C GLU A 212 -7.56 -9.58 -0.88
N PHE A 213 -8.08 -8.68 -1.73
CA PHE A 213 -7.23 -7.90 -2.62
C PHE A 213 -6.38 -6.88 -1.85
N TYR A 214 -6.96 -6.27 -0.81
CA TYR A 214 -6.26 -5.29 0.02
C TYR A 214 -5.13 -5.92 0.84
N VAL A 215 -5.29 -7.16 1.31
CA VAL A 215 -4.19 -7.93 1.92
C VAL A 215 -2.95 -7.94 1.02
N SER A 216 -3.14 -8.21 -0.28
CA SER A 216 -2.02 -8.28 -1.23
C SER A 216 -1.43 -6.92 -1.61
N LEU A 217 -2.14 -5.82 -1.31
CA LEU A 217 -1.71 -4.45 -1.64
C LEU A 217 -1.05 -3.72 -0.49
N SER A 218 -1.56 -3.93 0.74
CA SER A 218 -1.25 -3.05 1.88
C SER A 218 0.07 -3.36 2.58
N ASP A 219 0.69 -4.52 2.33
CA ASP A 219 1.86 -4.99 3.06
C ASP A 219 1.66 -5.12 4.60
N MET A 220 0.44 -4.95 5.11
CA MET A 220 0.16 -4.99 6.56
C MET A 220 0.50 -6.33 7.19
N THR A 221 0.35 -7.46 6.48
CA THR A 221 0.74 -8.77 7.00
C THR A 221 2.25 -8.86 7.22
N THR A 222 3.05 -8.27 6.33
CA THR A 222 4.51 -8.23 6.49
C THR A 222 4.92 -7.40 7.70
N ILE A 223 4.31 -6.23 7.87
CA ILE A 223 4.59 -5.37 9.02
C ILE A 223 4.11 -6.03 10.32
N ALA A 224 2.94 -6.67 10.29
CA ALA A 224 2.40 -7.41 11.42
C ALA A 224 3.38 -8.50 11.89
N GLU A 225 3.96 -9.26 10.96
CA GLU A 225 4.98 -10.27 11.26
C GLU A 225 6.25 -9.67 11.87
N GLU A 226 6.72 -8.54 11.31
CA GLU A 226 7.94 -7.88 11.78
C GLU A 226 7.78 -7.17 13.14
N ARG A 227 6.55 -6.72 13.47
CA ARG A 227 6.28 -5.88 14.65
C ARG A 227 5.47 -6.56 15.74
N GLY A 228 4.97 -7.76 15.48
CA GLY A 228 4.22 -8.55 16.45
C GLY A 228 2.85 -7.95 16.79
N PHE A 229 2.03 -7.66 15.79
CA PHE A 229 0.64 -7.24 16.00
C PHE A 229 -0.34 -8.05 15.15
N ILE A 230 -1.58 -8.17 15.59
CA ILE A 230 -2.64 -8.80 14.79
C ILE A 230 -3.23 -7.77 13.83
N VAL A 231 -3.44 -8.18 12.56
CA VAL A 231 -4.17 -7.34 11.61
C VAL A 231 -5.40 -8.03 11.08
N VAL A 232 -6.50 -7.29 11.00
CA VAL A 232 -7.78 -7.74 10.46
C VAL A 232 -8.19 -6.90 9.26
N PHE A 233 -8.72 -7.58 8.25
CA PHE A 233 -9.16 -7.00 6.98
C PHE A 233 -10.66 -7.24 6.82
N PRO A 234 -11.50 -6.32 7.30
CA PRO A 234 -12.94 -6.46 7.16
C PRO A 234 -13.38 -6.24 5.71
N GLU A 235 -14.48 -6.90 5.32
CA GLU A 235 -15.10 -6.75 3.99
C GLU A 235 -16.26 -5.77 4.08
N ALA A 236 -16.28 -4.77 3.17
CA ALA A 236 -17.40 -3.85 3.04
C ALA A 236 -18.67 -4.55 2.54
N ALA A 237 -19.83 -4.09 2.96
CA ALA A 237 -21.08 -4.56 2.40
C ALA A 237 -21.21 -4.19 0.91
N CYS A 238 -21.89 -5.04 0.13
CA CYS A 238 -22.23 -4.72 -1.26
C CYS A 238 -23.43 -3.77 -1.30
N TYR A 239 -23.18 -2.58 -1.81
CA TYR A 239 -24.11 -1.49 -1.84
C TYR A 239 -24.79 -1.35 -3.23
N GLN A 240 -26.12 -1.32 -3.29
CA GLN A 240 -26.83 -0.98 -4.52
C GLN A 240 -26.96 0.54 -4.66
N GLN A 241 -26.19 1.12 -5.55
CA GLN A 241 -26.17 2.58 -5.75
C GLN A 241 -27.49 3.16 -6.30
N LYS A 242 -28.33 2.34 -6.93
CA LYS A 242 -29.67 2.75 -7.43
C LYS A 242 -30.64 1.57 -7.44
N PRO A 243 -31.92 1.77 -7.16
CA PRO A 243 -32.95 0.77 -7.39
C PRO A 243 -32.92 0.30 -8.86
N GLY A 244 -32.75 -1.00 -9.09
CA GLY A 244 -32.64 -1.58 -10.44
C GLY A 244 -31.25 -1.49 -11.10
N GLY A 245 -30.25 -0.92 -10.43
CA GLY A 245 -28.86 -0.91 -10.90
C GLY A 245 -28.20 -2.29 -10.77
N ILE A 246 -27.41 -2.67 -11.78
CA ILE A 246 -26.81 -4.02 -11.92
C ILE A 246 -25.56 -4.20 -11.05
N CYS A 247 -25.12 -3.20 -10.31
CA CYS A 247 -23.78 -3.23 -9.71
C CYS A 247 -23.79 -3.27 -8.18
N ASN A 248 -23.55 -4.44 -7.64
CA ASN A 248 -23.16 -4.61 -6.25
C ASN A 248 -21.66 -4.30 -6.13
N ILE A 249 -21.33 -3.08 -5.74
CA ILE A 249 -19.93 -2.67 -5.53
C ILE A 249 -19.71 -2.59 -4.03
N PRO A 250 -18.73 -3.35 -3.46
CA PRO A 250 -18.34 -3.19 -2.07
C PRO A 250 -17.96 -1.75 -1.79
N LEU A 251 -18.61 -1.13 -0.83
CA LEU A 251 -18.42 0.26 -0.46
C LEU A 251 -18.70 0.45 1.03
N TRP A 252 -17.79 1.07 1.72
CA TRP A 252 -17.97 1.45 3.11
C TRP A 252 -18.97 2.59 3.26
N ASN A 253 -19.80 2.49 4.27
CA ASN A 253 -20.56 3.61 4.76
C ASN A 253 -19.65 4.50 5.63
N GLY A 254 -18.78 5.26 4.97
CA GLY A 254 -17.85 6.19 5.61
C GLY A 254 -18.51 7.48 6.11
N SER A 255 -19.84 7.56 6.08
CA SER A 255 -20.54 8.66 6.71
C SER A 255 -20.49 8.50 8.23
N TYR A 256 -20.10 9.55 8.93
CA TYR A 256 -20.12 9.60 10.39
C TYR A 256 -21.49 9.22 10.99
N GLN A 257 -22.57 9.49 10.28
CA GLN A 257 -23.94 9.25 10.75
C GLN A 257 -24.53 7.87 10.39
N GLY A 258 -23.80 7.02 9.66
CA GLY A 258 -24.19 5.64 9.34
C GLY A 258 -25.59 5.54 8.73
N LYS A 259 -25.72 5.60 7.37
CA LYS A 259 -27.07 5.72 6.77
C LYS A 259 -27.69 4.42 6.27
N ASP A 260 -26.86 3.50 5.75
CA ASP A 260 -27.39 2.33 5.01
C ASP A 260 -26.96 1.00 5.62
N PHE A 261 -25.70 0.89 6.04
CA PHE A 261 -25.15 -0.24 6.77
C PHE A 261 -24.41 0.27 7.99
N ASP A 262 -24.53 -0.42 9.11
CA ASP A 262 -23.78 -0.09 10.32
C ASP A 262 -22.37 -0.70 10.24
N ASP A 263 -21.52 -0.14 9.36
CA ASP A 263 -20.14 -0.57 9.23
C ASP A 263 -19.31 -0.25 10.47
N THR A 264 -19.58 0.84 11.16
CA THR A 264 -18.93 1.16 12.43
C THR A 264 -19.23 0.11 13.49
N GLY A 265 -20.49 -0.23 13.72
CA GLY A 265 -20.88 -1.27 14.65
C GLY A 265 -20.35 -2.65 14.27
N PHE A 266 -20.31 -2.98 12.97
CA PHE A 266 -19.68 -4.21 12.48
C PHE A 266 -18.20 -4.27 12.87
N ILE A 267 -17.42 -3.23 12.59
CA ILE A 267 -15.97 -3.20 12.87
C ILE A 267 -15.73 -3.28 14.38
N LEU A 268 -16.51 -2.56 15.20
CA LEU A 268 -16.41 -2.65 16.66
C LEU A 268 -16.74 -4.05 17.18
N LYS A 269 -17.76 -4.70 16.62
CA LYS A 269 -18.11 -6.07 16.97
C LYS A 269 -17.04 -7.08 16.55
N MET A 270 -16.43 -6.90 15.39
CA MET A 270 -15.26 -7.67 14.94
C MET A 270 -14.08 -7.49 15.89
N ILE A 271 -13.74 -6.26 16.27
CA ILE A 271 -12.67 -5.97 17.24
C ILE A 271 -12.94 -6.68 18.57
N ALA A 272 -14.18 -6.64 19.07
CA ALA A 272 -14.58 -7.32 20.30
C ALA A 272 -14.43 -8.84 20.19
N ASP A 273 -14.76 -9.44 19.03
CA ASP A 273 -14.56 -10.86 18.76
C ASP A 273 -13.06 -11.22 18.81
N VAL A 274 -12.21 -10.47 18.14
CA VAL A 274 -10.74 -10.66 18.17
C VAL A 274 -10.20 -10.58 19.60
N LYS A 275 -10.59 -9.54 20.36
CA LYS A 275 -10.22 -9.36 21.77
C LYS A 275 -10.68 -10.52 22.67
N SER A 276 -11.74 -11.22 22.30
CA SER A 276 -12.21 -12.39 23.05
C SER A 276 -11.36 -13.66 22.83
N ARG A 277 -10.60 -13.71 21.73
CA ARG A 277 -9.79 -14.86 21.33
C ARG A 277 -8.29 -14.68 21.57
N TYR A 278 -7.81 -13.45 21.57
CA TYR A 278 -6.39 -13.12 21.72
C TYR A 278 -6.16 -12.10 22.83
N SER A 279 -4.96 -12.13 23.41
CA SER A 279 -4.49 -11.12 24.36
C SER A 279 -4.16 -9.82 23.63
N ILE A 280 -5.16 -8.94 23.44
CA ILE A 280 -4.99 -7.65 22.77
C ILE A 280 -4.66 -6.57 23.80
N ASP A 281 -3.66 -5.74 23.49
CA ASP A 281 -3.40 -4.52 24.20
C ASP A 281 -4.48 -3.47 23.86
N ASN A 282 -5.45 -3.33 24.74
CA ASN A 282 -6.56 -2.39 24.57
C ASN A 282 -6.11 -0.94 24.37
N SER A 283 -4.90 -0.60 24.81
CA SER A 283 -4.34 0.72 24.63
C SER A 283 -3.77 0.97 23.22
N ARG A 284 -3.57 -0.10 22.42
CA ARG A 284 -2.94 -0.03 21.10
C ARG A 284 -3.81 -0.65 20.01
N VAL A 285 -5.01 -0.11 19.86
CA VAL A 285 -5.94 -0.45 18.76
C VAL A 285 -5.89 0.67 17.73
N TYR A 286 -5.70 0.31 16.46
CA TYR A 286 -5.51 1.25 15.37
C TYR A 286 -6.41 0.92 14.18
N ALA A 287 -6.70 1.93 13.36
CA ALA A 287 -7.38 1.74 12.09
C ALA A 287 -6.62 2.40 10.95
N CYS A 288 -6.60 1.74 9.79
CA CYS A 288 -6.04 2.32 8.57
C CYS A 288 -6.86 1.89 7.34
N GLY A 289 -6.73 2.64 6.25
CA GLY A 289 -7.43 2.28 5.01
C GLY A 289 -7.15 3.23 3.86
N GLN A 290 -7.54 2.77 2.66
CA GLN A 290 -7.30 3.48 1.42
C GLN A 290 -8.61 3.84 0.71
N SER A 291 -8.71 5.07 0.14
CA SER A 291 -9.87 5.55 -0.60
C SER A 291 -11.15 5.45 0.26
N SER A 292 -12.20 4.77 -0.15
CA SER A 292 -13.39 4.61 0.70
C SER A 292 -13.10 3.91 2.03
N GLY A 293 -12.08 3.04 2.08
CA GLY A 293 -11.58 2.47 3.34
C GLY A 293 -10.92 3.51 4.23
N GLY A 294 -10.23 4.49 3.66
CA GLY A 294 -9.72 5.65 4.39
C GLY A 294 -10.83 6.56 4.91
N MET A 295 -11.92 6.75 4.14
CA MET A 295 -13.11 7.44 4.65
C MET A 295 -13.74 6.68 5.83
N MET A 296 -13.83 5.35 5.74
CA MET A 296 -14.31 4.52 6.86
C MET A 296 -13.38 4.63 8.07
N THR A 297 -12.07 4.62 7.86
CA THR A 297 -11.08 4.83 8.92
C THR A 297 -11.27 6.19 9.60
N SER A 298 -11.50 7.25 8.84
CA SER A 298 -11.81 8.57 9.37
C SER A 298 -13.13 8.55 10.19
N ALA A 299 -14.16 7.88 9.69
CA ALA A 299 -15.43 7.74 10.40
C ALA A 299 -15.25 7.00 11.75
N LEU A 300 -14.42 5.95 11.77
CA LEU A 300 -14.08 5.25 13.01
C LEU A 300 -13.39 6.16 14.03
N GLY A 301 -12.41 6.96 13.60
CA GLY A 301 -11.73 7.93 14.45
C GLY A 301 -12.66 9.01 15.02
N LEU A 302 -13.75 9.34 14.31
CA LEU A 302 -14.73 10.32 14.74
C LEU A 302 -15.86 9.70 15.57
N ALA A 303 -16.43 8.58 15.13
CA ALA A 303 -17.60 7.96 15.74
C ALA A 303 -17.27 7.02 16.91
N ALA A 304 -16.07 6.44 16.90
CA ALA A 304 -15.61 5.47 17.89
C ALA A 304 -14.25 5.86 18.49
N SER A 305 -14.04 7.15 18.73
CA SER A 305 -12.77 7.74 19.16
C SER A 305 -12.14 7.09 20.40
N LYS A 306 -12.96 6.53 21.28
CA LYS A 306 -12.50 5.86 22.51
C LYS A 306 -11.82 4.51 22.23
N GLU A 307 -12.13 3.87 21.10
CA GLU A 307 -11.58 2.56 20.76
C GLU A 307 -10.18 2.67 20.15
N PHE A 308 -9.87 3.79 19.50
CA PHE A 308 -8.64 3.90 18.69
C PHE A 308 -7.60 4.84 19.32
N ALA A 309 -6.35 4.39 19.38
CA ALA A 309 -5.22 5.22 19.81
C ALA A 309 -4.76 6.18 18.70
N ALA A 310 -4.84 5.77 17.43
CA ALA A 310 -4.55 6.59 16.26
C ALA A 310 -5.19 5.98 15.01
N VAL A 311 -5.39 6.80 13.97
CA VAL A 311 -5.91 6.35 12.67
C VAL A 311 -5.05 6.89 11.52
N ALA A 312 -4.96 6.12 10.43
CA ALA A 312 -4.16 6.49 9.27
C ALA A 312 -4.91 6.21 7.96
N CYS A 313 -5.08 7.24 7.14
CA CYS A 313 -5.84 7.18 5.90
C CYS A 313 -4.94 7.48 4.69
N SER A 314 -5.19 6.82 3.56
CA SER A 314 -4.56 7.20 2.31
C SER A 314 -5.58 7.40 1.20
N SER A 315 -5.31 8.37 0.31
CA SER A 315 -6.15 8.71 -0.84
C SER A 315 -7.63 8.84 -0.48
N ALA A 316 -7.93 9.39 0.70
CA ALA A 316 -9.30 9.55 1.20
C ALA A 316 -9.51 11.00 1.64
N LEU A 317 -10.71 11.47 1.42
CA LEU A 317 -11.18 12.75 1.91
C LEU A 317 -12.58 12.56 2.48
N ILE A 318 -12.78 13.01 3.70
CA ILE A 318 -14.13 13.19 4.26
C ILE A 318 -14.58 14.63 4.04
N ASP A 319 -15.88 14.81 3.85
CA ASP A 319 -16.47 16.15 3.73
C ASP A 319 -16.43 16.83 5.12
N PRO A 320 -15.60 17.87 5.30
CA PRO A 320 -15.43 18.49 6.62
C PRO A 320 -16.68 19.20 7.13
N GLU A 321 -17.58 19.63 6.25
CA GLU A 321 -18.79 20.32 6.64
C GLU A 321 -19.90 19.34 7.03
N ARG A 322 -19.94 18.20 6.37
CA ARG A 322 -21.01 17.22 6.51
C ARG A 322 -20.67 16.07 7.46
N GLU A 323 -19.40 15.67 7.50
CA GLU A 323 -18.96 14.42 8.12
C GLU A 323 -18.08 14.63 9.36
N VAL A 324 -17.51 15.82 9.55
CA VAL A 324 -16.80 16.16 10.77
C VAL A 324 -17.82 16.70 11.81
N PRO A 325 -17.99 16.04 12.96
CA PRO A 325 -18.95 16.46 13.97
C PRO A 325 -18.60 17.83 14.57
N GLN A 326 -19.53 18.39 15.30
CA GLN A 326 -19.24 19.56 16.13
C GLN A 326 -18.21 19.20 17.21
N PRO A 327 -17.40 20.16 17.68
CA PRO A 327 -16.31 19.90 18.64
C PRO A 327 -16.76 19.12 19.89
N GLU A 328 -17.98 19.35 20.36
CA GLU A 328 -18.53 18.70 21.54
C GLU A 328 -18.83 17.20 21.35
N ALA A 329 -18.82 16.72 20.12
CA ALA A 329 -19.14 15.34 19.79
C ALA A 329 -17.93 14.40 19.77
N ILE A 330 -16.70 14.95 19.74
CA ILE A 330 -15.46 14.14 19.69
C ILE A 330 -14.68 14.29 20.98
N ASP A 331 -14.84 13.29 21.84
CA ASP A 331 -14.08 13.17 23.08
C ASP A 331 -13.85 11.69 23.36
N PRO A 332 -12.59 11.25 23.42
CA PRO A 332 -11.33 12.01 23.24
C PRO A 332 -10.92 12.20 21.77
N ALA A 333 -10.05 13.17 21.51
CA ALA A 333 -9.45 13.38 20.18
C ALA A 333 -8.55 12.21 19.77
N VAL A 334 -8.59 11.84 18.49
CA VAL A 334 -7.77 10.75 17.92
C VAL A 334 -6.75 11.33 16.94
N PRO A 335 -5.45 11.01 17.06
CA PRO A 335 -4.45 11.44 16.10
C PRO A 335 -4.69 10.88 14.69
N TYR A 336 -4.49 11.72 13.66
CA TYR A 336 -4.69 11.39 12.24
C TYR A 336 -3.41 11.51 11.44
N LEU A 337 -3.12 10.48 10.65
CA LEU A 337 -2.25 10.57 9.49
C LEU A 337 -3.11 10.53 8.23
N PHE A 338 -2.84 11.44 7.31
CA PHE A 338 -3.49 11.50 6.00
C PHE A 338 -2.45 11.58 4.89
N LEU A 339 -2.39 10.55 4.03
CA LEU A 339 -1.50 10.50 2.86
C LEU A 339 -2.30 10.66 1.58
N PHE A 340 -1.81 11.45 0.63
CA PHE A 340 -2.45 11.60 -0.67
C PHE A 340 -1.45 11.94 -1.78
N GLY A 341 -1.82 11.60 -3.01
CA GLY A 341 -1.04 11.95 -4.19
C GLY A 341 -1.30 13.37 -4.67
N GLU A 342 -0.25 14.10 -5.03
CA GLU A 342 -0.35 15.43 -5.63
C GLU A 342 -1.27 15.45 -6.86
N ASN A 343 -1.26 14.37 -7.67
CA ASN A 343 -2.10 14.20 -8.85
C ASN A 343 -3.37 13.36 -8.58
N ASP A 344 -3.73 13.16 -7.32
CA ASP A 344 -4.98 12.51 -6.95
C ASP A 344 -6.13 13.51 -7.04
N TRP A 345 -6.72 13.60 -8.23
CA TRP A 345 -7.80 14.57 -8.51
C TRP A 345 -9.07 14.35 -7.68
N LEU A 346 -9.27 13.14 -7.11
CA LEU A 346 -10.40 12.85 -6.22
C LEU A 346 -10.22 13.48 -4.84
N VAL A 347 -8.97 13.70 -4.43
CA VAL A 347 -8.60 14.19 -3.09
C VAL A 347 -7.97 15.57 -3.17
N ALA A 348 -6.95 15.72 -4.01
CA ALA A 348 -6.23 16.96 -4.18
C ALA A 348 -6.97 18.01 -5.03
N GLY A 349 -8.01 17.59 -5.74
CA GLY A 349 -8.68 18.47 -6.67
C GLY A 349 -7.77 18.89 -7.82
N ARG A 350 -8.06 20.04 -8.44
CA ARG A 350 -7.26 20.59 -9.54
C ARG A 350 -6.04 21.36 -9.06
N ASP A 351 -6.00 21.71 -7.80
CA ASP A 351 -5.00 22.59 -7.18
C ASP A 351 -3.83 21.80 -6.56
N GLY A 352 -3.78 20.47 -6.82
CA GLY A 352 -2.72 19.62 -6.27
C GLY A 352 -2.74 19.47 -4.74
N GLY A 353 -3.86 19.82 -4.10
CA GLY A 353 -4.03 19.70 -2.64
C GLY A 353 -3.19 20.72 -1.85
N GLU A 354 -3.12 21.94 -2.31
CA GLU A 354 -2.45 23.01 -1.56
C GLU A 354 -3.09 23.21 -0.19
N LEU A 355 -2.23 23.32 0.83
CA LEU A 355 -2.63 23.45 2.23
C LEU A 355 -2.42 24.88 2.78
N GLU A 356 -1.99 25.80 1.93
CA GLU A 356 -1.71 27.17 2.34
C GLU A 356 -2.94 27.86 2.93
N PHE A 357 -2.67 28.73 3.91
CA PHE A 357 -3.70 29.52 4.58
C PHE A 357 -4.45 30.37 3.55
N GLY A 358 -5.78 30.21 3.49
CA GLY A 358 -6.62 30.89 2.51
C GLY A 358 -6.94 30.05 1.25
N CYS A 359 -6.26 28.93 1.03
CA CYS A 359 -6.62 27.98 -0.03
C CYS A 359 -8.00 27.37 0.22
N ASN A 360 -8.79 27.22 -0.84
CA ASN A 360 -10.14 26.65 -0.78
C ASN A 360 -10.22 25.19 -1.25
N SER A 361 -9.09 24.48 -1.37
CA SER A 361 -9.09 23.05 -1.66
C SER A 361 -9.83 22.27 -0.55
N ASP A 362 -10.43 21.14 -0.89
CA ASP A 362 -11.14 20.34 0.11
C ASP A 362 -10.22 19.81 1.21
N ILE A 363 -8.95 19.55 0.88
CA ILE A 363 -7.92 19.20 1.88
C ILE A 363 -7.66 20.37 2.83
N ALA A 364 -7.51 21.59 2.31
CA ALA A 364 -7.28 22.75 3.15
C ALA A 364 -8.47 23.03 4.07
N LYS A 365 -9.71 22.82 3.60
CA LYS A 365 -10.92 22.91 4.43
C LYS A 365 -10.92 21.85 5.54
N PHE A 366 -10.59 20.59 5.19
CA PHE A 366 -10.48 19.50 6.15
C PHE A 366 -9.43 19.81 7.21
N VAL A 367 -8.23 20.22 6.81
CA VAL A 367 -7.15 20.59 7.74
C VAL A 367 -7.56 21.71 8.67
N ARG A 368 -8.15 22.79 8.14
CA ARG A 368 -8.67 23.90 8.98
C ARG A 368 -9.69 23.41 10.00
N ARG A 369 -10.64 22.59 9.56
CA ARG A 369 -11.67 22.04 10.45
C ARG A 369 -11.07 21.17 11.56
N MET A 370 -10.10 20.33 11.23
CA MET A 370 -9.41 19.50 12.22
C MET A 370 -8.54 20.34 13.16
N MET A 371 -7.90 21.40 12.67
CA MET A 371 -7.17 22.35 13.53
C MET A 371 -8.09 23.02 14.57
N GLU A 372 -9.27 23.49 14.15
CA GLU A 372 -10.27 24.08 15.04
C GLU A 372 -10.75 23.04 16.08
N LEU A 373 -11.10 21.84 15.60
CA LEU A 373 -11.66 20.78 16.42
C LEU A 373 -10.68 20.28 17.50
N TYR A 374 -9.40 20.24 17.19
CA TYR A 374 -8.36 19.73 18.08
C TYR A 374 -7.50 20.84 18.70
N HIS A 375 -7.85 22.10 18.49
CA HIS A 375 -7.11 23.27 18.98
C HIS A 375 -5.62 23.22 18.61
N LEU A 376 -5.31 22.89 17.32
CA LEU A 376 -3.94 22.70 16.87
C LEU A 376 -3.28 24.04 16.51
N ASN A 377 -1.94 24.06 16.59
CA ASN A 377 -1.18 25.20 16.09
C ASN A 377 -1.39 25.35 14.56
N PRO A 378 -1.83 26.51 14.06
CA PRO A 378 -2.10 26.72 12.64
C PRO A 378 -0.86 26.66 11.77
N LYS A 379 0.33 26.83 12.34
CA LYS A 379 1.59 26.72 11.60
C LYS A 379 2.14 25.30 11.72
N PRO A 380 2.15 24.50 10.63
CA PRO A 380 2.70 23.15 10.68
C PRO A 380 4.23 23.16 10.84
N MET A 381 4.77 22.10 11.38
CA MET A 381 6.15 21.72 11.14
C MET A 381 6.19 21.00 9.79
N GLU A 382 7.17 21.35 8.95
CA GLU A 382 7.29 20.80 7.61
C GLU A 382 8.61 20.07 7.43
N TYR A 383 8.57 18.93 6.76
CA TYR A 383 9.76 18.20 6.34
C TYR A 383 9.44 17.31 5.13
N SER A 384 10.47 16.95 4.37
CA SER A 384 10.32 15.98 3.28
C SER A 384 11.06 14.69 3.60
N SER A 385 10.44 13.57 3.23
CA SER A 385 11.03 12.25 3.26
C SER A 385 10.78 11.58 1.92
N GLY A 386 11.78 11.64 1.06
CA GLY A 386 11.66 11.23 -0.33
C GLY A 386 10.68 12.08 -1.12
N GLU A 387 9.74 11.40 -1.76
CA GLU A 387 8.71 12.03 -2.56
C GLU A 387 7.57 12.61 -1.72
N ILE A 388 7.60 12.43 -0.40
CA ILE A 388 6.53 12.89 0.50
C ILE A 388 6.95 14.17 1.18
N HIS A 389 6.13 15.19 1.04
CA HIS A 389 6.20 16.40 1.86
C HIS A 389 5.16 16.32 2.97
N PHE A 390 5.62 16.40 4.21
CA PHE A 390 4.79 16.29 5.41
C PHE A 390 4.50 17.66 6.02
N TYR A 391 3.24 17.88 6.37
CA TYR A 391 2.73 18.99 7.17
C TYR A 391 2.22 18.41 8.49
N VAL A 392 2.88 18.76 9.60
CA VAL A 392 2.61 18.22 10.91
C VAL A 392 2.01 19.29 11.81
N TYR A 393 0.74 19.15 12.12
CA TYR A 393 0.01 20.06 12.99
C TYR A 393 -0.04 19.48 14.41
N CYS A 394 0.49 20.25 15.36
CA CYS A 394 0.65 19.81 16.73
C CYS A 394 -0.27 20.57 17.68
N ASN A 395 -0.62 19.94 18.81
CA ASN A 395 -1.19 20.62 19.96
C ASN A 395 -0.14 21.49 20.70
N GLU A 396 -0.52 22.12 21.82
CA GLU A 396 0.39 22.94 22.62
C GLU A 396 1.60 22.18 23.18
N GLN A 397 1.45 20.87 23.45
CA GLN A 397 2.52 20.00 23.92
C GLN A 397 3.45 19.50 22.80
N LYS A 398 3.28 19.99 21.57
CA LYS A 398 4.02 19.56 20.35
C LYS A 398 3.77 18.09 19.95
N VAL A 399 2.65 17.52 20.35
CA VAL A 399 2.21 16.19 19.90
C VAL A 399 1.60 16.29 18.50
N PRO A 400 1.99 15.47 17.54
CA PRO A 400 1.51 15.50 16.16
C PRO A 400 0.10 14.92 16.05
N MET A 401 -0.93 15.73 16.29
CA MET A 401 -2.32 15.30 16.26
C MET A 401 -2.89 15.16 14.85
N LEU A 402 -2.38 15.93 13.90
CA LEU A 402 -2.72 15.80 12.47
C LEU A 402 -1.46 15.86 11.62
N THR A 403 -1.17 14.80 10.91
CA THR A 403 -0.06 14.72 9.96
C THR A 403 -0.63 14.53 8.56
N VAL A 404 -0.26 15.41 7.64
CA VAL A 404 -0.67 15.35 6.22
C VAL A 404 0.57 15.16 5.36
N GLY A 405 0.61 14.07 4.59
CA GLY A 405 1.69 13.78 3.66
C GLY A 405 1.22 13.87 2.21
N ARG A 406 1.79 14.80 1.44
CA ARG A 406 1.58 14.96 0.01
C ARG A 406 2.69 14.25 -0.76
N VAL A 407 2.32 13.27 -1.58
CA VAL A 407 3.27 12.47 -2.38
C VAL A 407 3.39 13.08 -3.77
N SER A 408 4.58 13.58 -4.11
CA SER A 408 4.83 14.22 -5.41
C SER A 408 4.57 13.26 -6.58
N GLY A 409 3.83 13.76 -7.59
CA GLY A 409 3.53 13.04 -8.81
C GLY A 409 2.61 11.82 -8.66
N MET A 410 2.23 11.43 -7.45
CA MET A 410 1.34 10.28 -7.22
C MET A 410 -0.11 10.62 -7.59
N SER A 411 -0.79 9.69 -8.24
CA SER A 411 -2.23 9.73 -8.50
C SER A 411 -3.01 9.00 -7.39
N HIS A 412 -4.30 8.73 -7.61
CA HIS A 412 -5.12 7.92 -6.70
C HIS A 412 -4.62 6.47 -6.63
N ALA A 413 -3.67 6.21 -5.74
CA ALA A 413 -2.94 4.95 -5.63
C ALA A 413 -2.47 4.70 -4.19
N ILE A 414 -1.95 3.51 -3.94
CA ILE A 414 -1.27 3.14 -2.70
C ILE A 414 0.22 3.49 -2.85
N TYR A 415 0.75 4.27 -1.92
CA TYR A 415 2.19 4.53 -1.86
C TYR A 415 2.94 3.28 -1.41
N PRO A 416 4.05 2.87 -2.07
CA PRO A 416 4.72 1.59 -1.79
C PRO A 416 5.10 1.32 -0.33
N ARG A 417 5.27 2.38 0.47
CA ARG A 417 5.58 2.28 1.90
C ARG A 417 4.53 2.86 2.82
N GLU A 418 3.33 3.12 2.32
CA GLU A 418 2.33 3.78 3.17
C GLU A 418 2.06 3.03 4.47
N SER A 419 2.03 1.71 4.42
CA SER A 419 1.75 0.90 5.61
C SER A 419 2.84 0.97 6.68
N TRP A 420 4.14 1.05 6.28
CA TRP A 420 5.23 1.32 7.23
C TRP A 420 5.15 2.74 7.80
N ILE A 421 4.83 3.73 6.96
CA ILE A 421 4.65 5.11 7.41
C ILE A 421 3.47 5.17 8.40
N MET A 422 2.34 4.51 8.05
CA MET A 422 1.15 4.47 8.90
C MET A 422 1.46 3.84 10.26
N TYR A 423 2.12 2.69 10.29
CA TYR A 423 2.38 1.98 11.54
C TYR A 423 3.62 2.49 12.26
N ASP A 424 4.83 2.37 11.68
CA ASP A 424 6.10 2.66 12.36
C ASP A 424 6.32 4.16 12.60
N GLU A 425 5.94 5.00 11.62
CA GLU A 425 6.23 6.42 11.71
C GLU A 425 5.10 7.21 12.39
N PHE A 426 3.92 6.62 12.54
CA PHE A 426 2.78 7.31 13.12
C PHE A 426 2.05 6.49 14.20
N MET A 427 1.24 5.50 13.84
CA MET A 427 0.29 4.86 14.76
C MET A 427 0.97 4.27 16.01
N SER A 428 2.07 3.54 15.85
CA SER A 428 2.76 2.87 16.95
C SER A 428 3.31 3.81 18.03
N LYS A 429 3.36 5.10 17.75
CA LYS A 429 3.80 6.12 18.72
C LYS A 429 2.71 6.53 19.71
N PHE A 430 1.47 6.14 19.44
CA PHE A 430 0.32 6.48 20.27
C PHE A 430 -0.22 5.25 21.00
N SER A 431 -0.71 5.48 22.20
CA SER A 431 -1.53 4.53 22.93
C SER A 431 -2.64 5.29 23.71
N ARG A 432 -3.72 4.59 24.06
CA ARG A 432 -4.86 5.18 24.75
C ARG A 432 -5.25 4.31 25.94
N ARG A 433 -5.26 4.86 27.12
CA ARG A 433 -5.74 4.18 28.33
C ARG A 433 -7.26 3.98 28.31
N GLU A 434 -7.76 3.07 29.13
CA GLU A 434 -9.19 2.80 29.25
C GLU A 434 -10.00 4.01 29.71
N ASP A 435 -9.38 4.92 30.48
CA ASP A 435 -10.01 6.19 30.92
C ASP A 435 -10.10 7.23 29.79
N GLY A 436 -9.58 6.92 28.60
CA GLY A 436 -9.55 7.80 27.43
C GLY A 436 -8.29 8.64 27.31
N THR A 437 -7.39 8.62 28.28
CA THR A 437 -6.12 9.37 28.23
C THR A 437 -5.26 8.92 27.07
N LEU A 438 -4.91 9.84 26.18
CA LEU A 438 -3.99 9.60 25.07
C LEU A 438 -2.55 9.71 25.56
N LEU A 439 -1.67 8.81 25.09
CA LEU A 439 -0.24 8.90 25.30
C LEU A 439 0.47 9.00 23.95
N TYR A 440 1.50 9.81 23.90
CA TYR A 440 2.44 9.90 22.79
C TYR A 440 3.84 9.52 23.24
N MET A 441 4.40 8.46 22.68
CA MET A 441 5.70 7.89 23.07
C MET A 441 5.80 7.59 24.58
N GLY A 442 4.67 7.23 25.21
CA GLY A 442 4.54 6.91 26.61
C GLY A 442 4.21 8.09 27.54
N GLU A 443 4.24 9.32 27.03
CA GLU A 443 3.92 10.54 27.78
C GLU A 443 2.46 10.96 27.59
N GLU A 444 1.81 11.44 28.65
CA GLU A 444 0.39 11.87 28.60
C GLU A 444 0.20 13.11 27.73
N VAL A 445 -0.84 13.08 26.91
CA VAL A 445 -1.28 14.20 26.07
C VAL A 445 -2.45 14.90 26.77
N HIS A 446 -2.28 16.18 27.06
CA HIS A 446 -3.27 17.03 27.78
C HIS A 446 -3.93 18.03 26.83
#